data_ee61b39d9014f7f5b63e25848c76fdb4
#
_entry.id   ee61b39d9014f7f5b63e25848c76fdb4
#
_cell.length_a   1.000
_cell.length_b   1.000
_cell.length_c   1.000
_cell.angle_alpha   90.00
_cell.angle_beta   90.00
_cell.angle_gamma   90.00
#
_symmetry.space_group_name_H-M   'P 1'
#
loop_
_entity.id
_entity.type
_entity.pdbx_description
1 polymer ?
#
loop_
_entity_poly.entity_id
_entity_poly.type
_entity_poly.pdbx_seq_one_letter_code
_entity_poly.pdbx_strand_id
1 'polypeptide(L)'
;MKHWIAVAAGAALMAMAGMSMTGGAEAQELIVEKKIFELPSFTTQGGRTLKNVRVGWESYGTLNADKSNAILICHFFSGNSHAAGKYAAADAAPGYWDAIIGPGKAIDTNKYFVLSSDTLVNLNTGDPKTTTTGPASTDPDTGKPYALDFPVVTVGDFVNVQKALVESLGIRKLALVAGPSMGALQTYEWATSHPDMVAKAMPVIGAAEADAQLIAWLDVWAAPILVDPNWNKGDYYGRTPPNAGLAKALTVVTLQANHAEWANATFGRRAAKESEAPAKALANKFQVQSVLDNAGEARAKVSDANHFLYLVKANQLFAAGGVSLADAVGRIKAPVLLITQPKDLVFTPDMIERTADGLKKGGGNVTQIFLQGTRGHLDGVISMKQAEGAIRAFLER
;
A
#
# COMPACT_ATOMS: atom_id res chain seq x y z
N MET A 1 35.63 -2.92 -15.80
CA MET A 1 34.78 -4.07 -15.43
C MET A 1 33.50 -3.49 -14.85
N LYS A 2 32.40 -3.65 -15.57
CA LYS A 2 31.10 -3.00 -15.30
C LYS A 2 30.31 -3.92 -14.38
N HIS A 3 30.08 -3.52 -13.12
CA HIS A 3 29.10 -4.17 -12.27
C HIS A 3 27.81 -3.35 -12.28
N TRP A 4 26.81 -3.91 -12.89
CA TRP A 4 25.45 -3.40 -12.89
C TRP A 4 24.84 -3.67 -11.50
N ILE A 5 24.52 -2.60 -10.77
CA ILE A 5 23.67 -2.68 -9.59
C ILE A 5 22.25 -2.42 -10.08
N ALA A 6 21.50 -3.51 -10.30
CA ALA A 6 20.05 -3.43 -10.47
C ALA A 6 19.43 -3.16 -9.10
N VAL A 7 18.96 -1.93 -8.89
CA VAL A 7 18.16 -1.59 -7.72
C VAL A 7 16.72 -2.01 -8.01
N ALA A 8 16.39 -3.25 -7.66
CA ALA A 8 15.00 -3.67 -7.56
C ALA A 8 14.35 -2.88 -6.42
N ALA A 9 13.31 -2.12 -6.76
CA ALA A 9 12.56 -1.34 -5.81
C ALA A 9 11.85 -2.29 -4.82
N GLY A 10 12.30 -2.28 -3.58
CA GLY A 10 11.50 -2.75 -2.47
C GLY A 10 11.90 -4.00 -1.72
N ALA A 11 12.88 -4.79 -2.13
CA ALA A 11 13.31 -5.92 -1.30
C ALA A 11 14.63 -6.53 -1.80
N ALA A 12 15.75 -5.96 -1.45
CA ALA A 12 17.01 -6.70 -1.52
C ALA A 12 18.07 -6.04 -0.66
N LEU A 13 18.19 -6.52 0.57
CA LEU A 13 19.45 -6.55 1.34
C LEU A 13 19.27 -7.54 2.48
N MET A 14 19.44 -8.82 2.15
CA MET A 14 19.86 -9.86 3.10
C MET A 14 20.65 -10.88 2.32
N ALA A 15 21.93 -10.92 2.56
CA ALA A 15 22.73 -12.12 2.44
C ALA A 15 24.02 -11.92 3.25
N MET A 16 24.15 -12.67 4.32
CA MET A 16 25.22 -13.58 4.66
C MET A 16 25.28 -13.81 6.15
N ALA A 17 24.92 -14.99 6.58
CA ALA A 17 25.65 -15.73 7.62
C ALA A 17 25.05 -17.14 7.80
N GLY A 18 25.89 -18.14 7.63
CA GLY A 18 25.87 -19.36 8.44
C GLY A 18 24.94 -20.50 8.00
N MET A 19 25.46 -21.40 7.20
CA MET A 19 24.93 -22.77 7.03
C MET A 19 24.85 -23.49 8.38
N SER A 20 23.65 -23.98 8.70
CA SER A 20 23.43 -25.08 9.63
C SER A 20 22.35 -25.96 9.00
N MET A 21 22.76 -27.10 8.46
CA MET A 21 21.85 -28.10 7.90
C MET A 21 21.14 -28.83 9.04
N THR A 22 19.84 -28.58 9.18
CA THR A 22 18.89 -29.52 9.78
C THR A 22 17.76 -29.69 8.79
N GLY A 23 17.48 -30.92 8.37
CA GLY A 23 16.48 -31.27 7.39
C GLY A 23 15.08 -30.83 7.83
N GLY A 24 14.67 -29.62 7.40
CA GLY A 24 13.31 -29.16 7.40
C GLY A 24 12.77 -29.33 5.98
N ALA A 25 11.55 -29.82 5.83
CA ALA A 25 10.86 -29.85 4.55
C ALA A 25 11.02 -28.46 3.89
N GLU A 26 11.52 -28.41 2.67
CA GLU A 26 11.57 -27.17 1.88
C GLU A 26 10.16 -26.58 1.89
N ALA A 27 10.01 -25.37 2.43
CA ALA A 27 8.74 -24.70 2.41
C ALA A 27 8.36 -24.49 0.93
N GLN A 28 7.29 -25.14 0.51
CA GLN A 28 6.81 -25.09 -0.87
C GLN A 28 6.62 -23.62 -1.26
N GLU A 29 7.35 -23.18 -2.29
CA GLU A 29 7.32 -21.81 -2.76
C GLU A 29 5.88 -21.48 -3.25
N LEU A 30 5.30 -20.41 -2.72
CA LEU A 30 3.94 -20.01 -3.06
C LEU A 30 3.94 -19.32 -4.43
N ILE A 31 3.52 -20.05 -5.46
CA ILE A 31 3.32 -19.49 -6.80
C ILE A 31 1.89 -18.99 -6.92
N VAL A 32 1.73 -17.76 -7.40
CA VAL A 32 0.46 -17.04 -7.45
C VAL A 32 0.10 -16.60 -8.86
N GLU A 33 -1.19 -16.44 -9.11
CA GLU A 33 -1.72 -15.98 -10.38
C GLU A 33 -2.47 -14.66 -10.20
N LYS A 34 -2.21 -13.70 -11.09
CA LYS A 34 -3.00 -12.47 -11.21
C LYS A 34 -4.29 -12.76 -11.95
N LYS A 35 -5.40 -12.36 -11.34
CA LYS A 35 -6.76 -12.44 -11.87
C LYS A 35 -7.31 -11.04 -12.08
N ILE A 36 -8.35 -10.92 -12.88
CA ILE A 36 -9.06 -9.66 -13.14
C ILE A 36 -10.49 -9.79 -12.65
N PHE A 37 -10.94 -8.82 -11.89
CA PHE A 37 -12.33 -8.63 -11.52
C PHE A 37 -12.91 -7.47 -12.34
N GLU A 38 -14.10 -7.70 -12.90
CA GLU A 38 -14.78 -6.76 -13.79
C GLU A 38 -16.15 -6.41 -13.22
N LEU A 39 -16.44 -5.11 -13.17
CA LEU A 39 -17.77 -4.57 -12.90
C LEU A 39 -18.28 -3.85 -14.14
N PRO A 40 -19.42 -4.25 -14.71
CA PRO A 40 -20.02 -3.57 -15.87
C PRO A 40 -20.30 -2.09 -15.61
N SER A 41 -20.68 -1.76 -14.38
CA SER A 41 -20.83 -0.37 -13.91
C SER A 41 -20.53 -0.24 -12.41
N PHE A 42 -20.03 0.92 -12.01
CA PHE A 42 -19.76 1.26 -10.63
C PHE A 42 -20.07 2.74 -10.38
N THR A 43 -20.94 3.03 -9.45
CA THR A 43 -21.24 4.42 -9.06
C THR A 43 -20.38 4.81 -7.88
N THR A 44 -19.55 5.84 -8.05
CA THR A 44 -18.68 6.39 -7.00
C THR A 44 -19.50 7.06 -5.91
N GLN A 45 -18.92 7.26 -4.73
CA GLN A 45 -19.54 8.03 -3.64
C GLN A 45 -19.88 9.47 -4.08
N GLY A 46 -19.11 10.03 -5.03
CA GLY A 46 -19.41 11.32 -5.66
C GLY A 46 -20.60 11.31 -6.64
N GLY A 47 -21.23 10.14 -6.86
CA GLY A 47 -22.44 10.00 -7.70
C GLY A 47 -22.18 9.79 -9.19
N ARG A 48 -20.92 9.79 -9.66
CA ARG A 48 -20.62 9.51 -11.07
C ARG A 48 -20.50 8.00 -11.31
N THR A 49 -21.13 7.50 -12.36
CA THR A 49 -21.05 6.11 -12.77
C THR A 49 -19.91 5.88 -13.76
N LEU A 50 -19.03 4.96 -13.43
CA LEU A 50 -17.99 4.42 -14.30
C LEU A 50 -18.50 3.14 -14.97
N LYS A 51 -18.16 2.94 -16.24
CA LYS A 51 -18.46 1.73 -16.99
C LYS A 51 -17.21 0.86 -17.12
N ASN A 52 -17.40 -0.46 -17.17
CA ASN A 52 -16.33 -1.43 -17.41
C ASN A 52 -15.15 -1.29 -16.43
N VAL A 53 -15.45 -1.16 -15.14
CA VAL A 53 -14.41 -1.07 -14.10
C VAL A 53 -13.69 -2.40 -13.97
N ARG A 54 -12.36 -2.35 -13.96
CA ARG A 54 -11.47 -3.52 -13.88
C ARG A 54 -10.43 -3.30 -12.79
N VAL A 55 -10.25 -4.30 -11.93
CA VAL A 55 -9.17 -4.33 -10.94
C VAL A 55 -8.51 -5.71 -10.91
N GLY A 56 -7.19 -5.73 -10.77
CA GLY A 56 -6.44 -6.97 -10.58
C GLY A 56 -6.64 -7.50 -9.17
N TRP A 57 -6.54 -8.80 -8.99
CA TRP A 57 -6.56 -9.42 -7.67
C TRP A 57 -5.80 -10.75 -7.65
N GLU A 58 -5.44 -11.18 -6.47
CA GLU A 58 -4.74 -12.44 -6.21
C GLU A 58 -5.38 -13.16 -5.04
N SER A 59 -5.12 -14.47 -4.96
CA SER A 59 -5.56 -15.28 -3.82
C SER A 59 -4.54 -16.33 -3.47
N TYR A 60 -4.48 -16.67 -2.18
CA TYR A 60 -3.56 -17.64 -1.60
C TYR A 60 -4.37 -18.57 -0.69
N GLY A 61 -4.09 -19.89 -0.73
CA GLY A 61 -4.84 -20.88 0.02
C GLY A 61 -6.19 -21.23 -0.63
N THR A 62 -7.04 -21.93 0.11
CA THR A 62 -8.31 -22.46 -0.39
C THR A 62 -9.49 -21.92 0.39
N LEU A 63 -10.50 -21.40 -0.33
CA LEU A 63 -11.77 -20.99 0.26
C LEU A 63 -12.56 -22.24 0.68
N ASN A 64 -12.93 -22.31 1.97
CA ASN A 64 -13.72 -23.43 2.48
C ASN A 64 -15.18 -23.38 2.00
N ALA A 65 -15.90 -24.49 2.21
CA ALA A 65 -17.25 -24.66 1.66
C ALA A 65 -18.26 -23.62 2.15
N ASP A 66 -18.16 -23.23 3.42
CA ASP A 66 -19.02 -22.22 4.06
C ASP A 66 -18.50 -20.80 3.89
N LYS A 67 -17.33 -20.62 3.24
CA LYS A 67 -16.71 -19.34 2.91
C LYS A 67 -16.39 -18.45 4.13
N SER A 68 -16.14 -19.07 5.27
CA SER A 68 -15.91 -18.40 6.57
C SER A 68 -14.43 -18.05 6.82
N ASN A 69 -13.48 -18.60 6.01
CA ASN A 69 -12.05 -18.47 6.22
C ASN A 69 -11.38 -17.41 5.36
N ALA A 70 -12.12 -16.46 4.80
CA ALA A 70 -11.58 -15.45 3.90
C ALA A 70 -10.92 -14.29 4.67
N ILE A 71 -9.71 -13.90 4.24
CA ILE A 71 -8.95 -12.74 4.74
C ILE A 71 -8.70 -11.80 3.57
N LEU A 72 -8.99 -10.50 3.74
CA LEU A 72 -8.69 -9.47 2.75
C LEU A 72 -7.45 -8.68 3.17
N ILE A 73 -6.47 -8.60 2.26
CA ILE A 73 -5.28 -7.76 2.41
C ILE A 73 -5.40 -6.55 1.49
N CYS A 74 -5.35 -5.36 2.07
CA CYS A 74 -5.41 -4.07 1.39
C CYS A 74 -4.01 -3.49 1.22
N HIS A 75 -3.63 -3.10 -0.01
CA HIS A 75 -2.28 -2.60 -0.26
C HIS A 75 -2.08 -1.12 0.13
N PHE A 76 -0.81 -0.72 0.29
CA PHE A 76 -0.39 0.65 0.58
C PHE A 76 -0.36 1.53 -0.69
N PHE A 77 -0.11 2.84 -0.54
CA PHE A 77 -0.19 3.88 -1.59
C PHE A 77 0.49 3.50 -2.91
N SER A 78 1.70 2.95 -2.85
CA SER A 78 2.47 2.55 -4.03
C SER A 78 2.59 1.05 -4.22
N GLY A 79 1.79 0.26 -3.49
CA GLY A 79 1.67 -1.18 -3.65
C GLY A 79 0.65 -1.58 -4.71
N ASN A 80 0.46 -2.87 -4.82
CA ASN A 80 -0.58 -3.51 -5.62
C ASN A 80 -1.08 -4.76 -4.89
N SER A 81 -1.90 -5.58 -5.52
CA SER A 81 -2.45 -6.80 -4.92
C SER A 81 -1.42 -7.90 -4.64
N HIS A 82 -0.14 -7.74 -5.01
CA HIS A 82 0.91 -8.75 -4.77
C HIS A 82 1.36 -8.76 -3.31
N ALA A 83 0.56 -9.38 -2.44
CA ALA A 83 0.84 -9.39 -1.00
C ALA A 83 1.81 -10.50 -0.59
N ALA A 84 1.82 -11.66 -1.25
CA ALA A 84 2.69 -12.79 -0.90
C ALA A 84 2.99 -13.67 -2.12
N GLY A 85 3.95 -14.59 -1.96
CA GLY A 85 4.36 -15.52 -3.02
C GLY A 85 5.05 -14.84 -4.19
N LYS A 86 5.23 -15.57 -5.27
CA LYS A 86 5.87 -15.14 -6.51
C LYS A 86 4.99 -15.52 -7.71
N TYR A 87 5.11 -14.83 -8.83
CA TYR A 87 4.43 -15.23 -10.07
C TYR A 87 5.17 -16.36 -10.79
N ALA A 88 6.49 -16.41 -10.62
CA ALA A 88 7.36 -17.49 -11.07
C ALA A 88 8.47 -17.75 -10.06
N ALA A 89 8.95 -18.99 -9.99
CA ALA A 89 10.04 -19.35 -9.07
C ALA A 89 11.32 -18.49 -9.27
N ALA A 90 11.57 -18.05 -10.51
CA ALA A 90 12.71 -17.21 -10.87
C ALA A 90 12.55 -15.73 -10.48
N ASP A 91 11.39 -15.29 -9.97
CA ASP A 91 11.19 -13.89 -9.58
C ASP A 91 12.13 -13.51 -8.44
N ALA A 92 12.72 -12.32 -8.53
CA ALA A 92 13.73 -11.85 -7.59
C ALA A 92 13.20 -11.61 -6.18
N ALA A 93 11.92 -11.23 -6.06
CA ALA A 93 11.28 -10.93 -4.78
C ALA A 93 9.84 -11.45 -4.74
N PRO A 94 9.38 -11.93 -3.58
CA PRO A 94 7.98 -12.24 -3.34
C PRO A 94 7.16 -10.97 -3.04
N GLY A 95 5.85 -11.13 -2.84
CA GLY A 95 4.96 -10.09 -2.39
C GLY A 95 5.38 -9.46 -1.05
N TYR A 96 4.90 -8.23 -0.81
CA TYR A 96 5.43 -7.37 0.27
C TYR A 96 5.23 -7.91 1.70
N TRP A 97 4.25 -8.76 1.95
CA TRP A 97 3.98 -9.42 3.24
C TRP A 97 4.20 -10.93 3.20
N ASP A 98 4.99 -11.41 2.25
CA ASP A 98 5.34 -12.83 2.19
C ASP A 98 5.93 -13.35 3.51
N ALA A 99 6.62 -12.52 4.26
CA ALA A 99 7.17 -12.90 5.57
C ALA A 99 6.13 -13.38 6.58
N ILE A 100 4.85 -12.98 6.43
CA ILE A 100 3.74 -13.31 7.35
C ILE A 100 2.59 -14.05 6.69
N ILE A 101 2.51 -14.14 5.37
CA ILE A 101 1.45 -14.83 4.61
C ILE A 101 2.05 -16.04 3.90
N GLY A 102 1.49 -17.22 4.11
CA GLY A 102 1.92 -18.47 3.46
C GLY A 102 1.67 -19.68 4.31
N PRO A 103 1.97 -20.89 3.80
CA PRO A 103 1.80 -22.13 4.56
C PRO A 103 2.58 -22.10 5.89
N GLY A 104 1.87 -22.29 7.01
CA GLY A 104 2.46 -22.30 8.35
C GLY A 104 2.95 -20.93 8.86
N LYS A 105 2.78 -19.82 8.12
CA LYS A 105 3.11 -18.45 8.56
C LYS A 105 2.02 -17.85 9.47
N ALA A 106 2.17 -16.61 9.91
CA ALA A 106 1.21 -15.94 10.81
C ALA A 106 -0.21 -15.94 10.25
N ILE A 107 -0.36 -15.60 8.98
CA ILE A 107 -1.58 -15.75 8.18
C ILE A 107 -1.39 -17.04 7.36
N ASP A 108 -1.82 -18.14 7.96
CA ASP A 108 -1.55 -19.49 7.44
C ASP A 108 -2.49 -19.83 6.29
N THR A 109 -1.96 -19.93 5.08
CA THR A 109 -2.72 -20.27 3.88
C THR A 109 -3.19 -21.72 3.82
N ASN A 110 -2.76 -22.59 4.74
CA ASN A 110 -3.38 -23.90 4.95
C ASN A 110 -4.75 -23.81 5.64
N LYS A 111 -4.98 -22.71 6.38
CA LYS A 111 -6.23 -22.46 7.13
C LYS A 111 -7.12 -21.42 6.48
N TYR A 112 -6.51 -20.39 5.91
CA TYR A 112 -7.20 -19.21 5.38
C TYR A 112 -7.08 -19.09 3.88
N PHE A 113 -8.18 -18.63 3.27
CA PHE A 113 -8.18 -18.12 1.92
C PHE A 113 -7.90 -16.62 1.99
N VAL A 114 -6.69 -16.23 1.62
CA VAL A 114 -6.27 -14.84 1.62
C VAL A 114 -6.46 -14.26 0.22
N LEU A 115 -7.09 -13.10 0.12
CA LEU A 115 -7.22 -12.35 -1.14
C LEU A 115 -6.69 -10.94 -0.98
N SER A 116 -6.18 -10.39 -2.07
CA SER A 116 -5.73 -9.00 -2.18
C SER A 116 -6.12 -8.46 -3.54
N SER A 117 -6.54 -7.20 -3.63
CA SER A 117 -6.92 -6.56 -4.89
C SER A 117 -6.15 -5.27 -5.12
N ASP A 118 -5.95 -4.94 -6.40
CA ASP A 118 -5.59 -3.58 -6.79
C ASP A 118 -6.76 -2.63 -6.47
N THR A 119 -6.48 -1.36 -6.21
CA THR A 119 -7.52 -0.34 -6.03
C THR A 119 -7.85 0.34 -7.36
N LEU A 120 -8.96 1.08 -7.42
CA LEU A 120 -9.10 2.15 -8.41
C LEU A 120 -7.90 3.08 -8.33
N VAL A 121 -7.55 3.71 -9.45
CA VAL A 121 -6.43 4.66 -9.56
C VAL A 121 -5.09 4.13 -9.03
N ASN A 122 -4.86 2.80 -9.03
CA ASN A 122 -3.57 2.25 -8.63
C ASN A 122 -2.43 2.93 -9.40
N LEU A 123 -1.37 3.27 -8.69
CA LEU A 123 -0.25 4.04 -9.20
C LEU A 123 0.48 3.36 -10.38
N ASN A 124 0.61 2.03 -10.33
CA ASN A 124 1.54 1.26 -11.16
C ASN A 124 0.91 0.81 -12.49
N THR A 125 0.37 1.73 -13.26
CA THR A 125 -0.34 1.42 -14.53
C THR A 125 0.56 0.81 -15.60
N GLY A 126 1.87 1.04 -15.54
CA GLY A 126 2.88 0.47 -16.45
C GLY A 126 3.42 -0.89 -16.00
N ASP A 127 3.01 -1.41 -14.84
CA ASP A 127 3.34 -2.75 -14.40
C ASP A 127 2.33 -3.76 -14.99
N PRO A 128 2.77 -4.73 -15.82
CA PRO A 128 1.86 -5.70 -16.43
C PRO A 128 1.14 -6.60 -15.40
N LYS A 129 1.57 -6.58 -14.14
CA LYS A 129 0.94 -7.31 -13.04
C LYS A 129 -0.06 -6.47 -12.25
N THR A 130 -0.31 -5.24 -12.66
CA THR A 130 -1.32 -4.35 -12.06
C THR A 130 -2.46 -4.12 -13.04
N THR A 131 -3.70 -4.29 -12.58
CA THR A 131 -4.90 -3.92 -13.35
C THR A 131 -5.72 -2.95 -12.53
N THR A 132 -6.00 -1.79 -13.11
CA THR A 132 -6.74 -0.72 -12.42
C THR A 132 -7.56 0.10 -13.41
N THR A 133 -8.67 0.66 -12.96
CA THR A 133 -9.43 1.68 -13.68
C THR A 133 -9.16 3.03 -13.04
N GLY A 134 -8.79 4.01 -13.86
CA GLY A 134 -8.42 5.35 -13.41
C GLY A 134 -8.21 6.32 -14.59
N PRO A 135 -7.56 7.47 -14.36
CA PRO A 135 -7.31 8.50 -15.37
C PRO A 135 -6.67 8.00 -16.69
N ALA A 136 -5.77 7.01 -16.60
CA ALA A 136 -5.12 6.43 -17.78
C ALA A 136 -6.02 5.44 -18.56
N SER A 137 -7.15 5.02 -17.99
CA SER A 137 -8.08 4.09 -18.63
C SER A 137 -8.86 4.78 -19.73
N THR A 138 -9.20 4.02 -20.78
CA THR A 138 -10.06 4.51 -21.85
C THR A 138 -11.50 4.68 -21.35
N ASP A 139 -12.05 5.86 -21.51
CA ASP A 139 -13.46 6.13 -21.32
C ASP A 139 -14.25 5.46 -22.44
N PRO A 140 -15.17 4.53 -22.14
CA PRO A 140 -15.96 3.83 -23.16
C PRO A 140 -16.86 4.73 -23.99
N ASP A 141 -17.23 5.91 -23.46
CA ASP A 141 -18.13 6.84 -24.15
C ASP A 141 -17.39 7.71 -25.16
N THR A 142 -16.10 8.00 -24.94
CA THR A 142 -15.30 8.89 -25.79
C THR A 142 -14.23 8.16 -26.60
N GLY A 143 -13.84 6.96 -26.19
CA GLY A 143 -12.72 6.20 -26.77
C GLY A 143 -11.34 6.78 -26.44
N LYS A 144 -11.25 7.76 -25.52
CA LYS A 144 -10.01 8.43 -25.10
C LYS A 144 -9.72 8.14 -23.63
N PRO A 145 -8.47 8.32 -23.15
CA PRO A 145 -8.20 8.30 -21.72
C PRO A 145 -9.09 9.29 -20.97
N TYR A 146 -9.57 8.90 -19.79
CA TYR A 146 -10.36 9.80 -18.95
C TYR A 146 -9.62 11.08 -18.57
N ALA A 147 -8.31 11.02 -18.39
CA ALA A 147 -7.51 12.12 -17.86
C ALA A 147 -8.15 12.72 -16.59
N LEU A 148 -8.31 14.04 -16.50
CA LEU A 148 -8.97 14.69 -15.37
C LEU A 148 -10.52 14.66 -15.43
N ASP A 149 -11.11 14.09 -16.48
CA ASP A 149 -12.55 13.78 -16.50
C ASP A 149 -12.89 12.54 -15.67
N PHE A 150 -11.88 11.76 -15.24
CA PHE A 150 -12.11 10.70 -14.26
C PHE A 150 -12.66 11.29 -12.96
N PRO A 151 -13.70 10.68 -12.33
CA PRO A 151 -14.25 11.22 -11.09
C PRO A 151 -13.24 11.17 -9.94
N VAL A 152 -13.33 12.14 -9.04
CA VAL A 152 -12.65 12.03 -7.75
C VAL A 152 -13.19 10.79 -7.03
N VAL A 153 -12.29 9.89 -6.66
CA VAL A 153 -12.61 8.68 -5.92
C VAL A 153 -12.06 8.78 -4.49
N THR A 154 -12.67 8.03 -3.60
CA THR A 154 -12.35 8.00 -2.17
C THR A 154 -11.85 6.61 -1.76
N VAL A 155 -11.32 6.49 -0.55
CA VAL A 155 -11.01 5.17 0.05
C VAL A 155 -12.28 4.31 0.17
N GLY A 156 -13.45 4.95 0.42
CA GLY A 156 -14.74 4.27 0.41
C GLY A 156 -15.09 3.65 -0.95
N ASP A 157 -14.72 4.32 -2.06
CA ASP A 157 -14.89 3.74 -3.40
C ASP A 157 -13.99 2.52 -3.61
N PHE A 158 -12.75 2.54 -3.09
CA PHE A 158 -11.87 1.37 -3.15
C PHE A 158 -12.49 0.18 -2.41
N VAL A 159 -12.99 0.43 -1.20
CA VAL A 159 -13.66 -0.58 -0.36
C VAL A 159 -14.93 -1.11 -1.04
N ASN A 160 -15.72 -0.27 -1.69
CA ASN A 160 -16.94 -0.69 -2.39
C ASN A 160 -16.63 -1.60 -3.59
N VAL A 161 -15.54 -1.35 -4.34
CA VAL A 161 -15.08 -2.26 -5.41
C VAL A 161 -14.58 -3.58 -4.81
N GLN A 162 -13.81 -3.54 -3.73
CA GLN A 162 -13.37 -4.74 -3.00
C GLN A 162 -14.56 -5.55 -2.48
N LYS A 163 -15.58 -4.87 -1.96
CA LYS A 163 -16.81 -5.52 -1.49
C LYS A 163 -17.50 -6.27 -2.61
N ALA A 164 -17.64 -5.65 -3.78
CA ALA A 164 -18.22 -6.32 -4.94
C ALA A 164 -17.41 -7.56 -5.35
N LEU A 165 -16.06 -7.51 -5.31
CA LEU A 165 -15.22 -8.67 -5.53
C LEU A 165 -15.48 -9.78 -4.49
N VAL A 166 -15.47 -9.43 -3.20
CA VAL A 166 -15.71 -10.36 -2.07
C VAL A 166 -17.07 -11.03 -2.21
N GLU A 167 -18.12 -10.26 -2.52
CA GLU A 167 -19.48 -10.77 -2.73
C GLU A 167 -19.60 -11.64 -3.98
N SER A 168 -18.87 -11.35 -5.06
CA SER A 168 -18.85 -12.19 -6.27
C SER A 168 -18.30 -13.59 -6.02
N LEU A 169 -17.41 -13.73 -5.03
CA LEU A 169 -16.90 -15.02 -4.54
C LEU A 169 -17.90 -15.72 -3.59
N GLY A 170 -19.00 -15.05 -3.26
CA GLY A 170 -20.03 -15.49 -2.31
C GLY A 170 -19.58 -15.40 -0.85
N ILE A 171 -18.55 -14.64 -0.54
CA ILE A 171 -18.06 -14.41 0.82
C ILE A 171 -18.97 -13.36 1.47
N ARG A 172 -19.57 -13.71 2.60
CA ARG A 172 -20.47 -12.82 3.36
C ARG A 172 -19.79 -12.15 4.54
N LYS A 173 -18.70 -12.74 5.04
CA LYS A 173 -17.95 -12.23 6.20
C LYS A 173 -16.47 -12.55 6.02
N LEU A 174 -15.63 -11.56 6.24
CA LEU A 174 -14.18 -11.68 6.24
C LEU A 174 -13.70 -12.02 7.65
N ALA A 175 -12.91 -13.08 7.79
CA ALA A 175 -12.28 -13.47 9.05
C ALA A 175 -11.32 -12.37 9.54
N LEU A 176 -10.69 -11.67 8.60
CA LEU A 176 -9.81 -10.53 8.86
C LEU A 176 -9.82 -9.57 7.65
N VAL A 177 -9.80 -8.27 7.92
CA VAL A 177 -9.36 -7.24 6.98
C VAL A 177 -8.08 -6.63 7.53
N ALA A 178 -7.03 -6.53 6.70
CA ALA A 178 -5.73 -6.04 7.13
C ALA A 178 -5.02 -5.28 6.02
N GLY A 179 -4.20 -4.29 6.39
CA GLY A 179 -3.36 -3.60 5.42
C GLY A 179 -2.47 -2.53 6.04
N PRO A 180 -1.31 -2.22 5.40
CA PRO A 180 -0.40 -1.17 5.86
C PRO A 180 -0.71 0.17 5.20
N SER A 181 -0.52 1.29 5.92
CA SER A 181 -0.60 2.66 5.39
C SER A 181 -1.98 2.94 4.78
N MET A 182 -2.09 3.29 3.49
CA MET A 182 -3.37 3.39 2.79
C MET A 182 -4.20 2.09 2.90
N GLY A 183 -3.56 0.93 3.08
CA GLY A 183 -4.26 -0.32 3.41
C GLY A 183 -4.90 -0.32 4.79
N ALA A 184 -4.32 0.40 5.76
CA ALA A 184 -4.94 0.61 7.06
C ALA A 184 -6.17 1.53 6.95
N LEU A 185 -6.11 2.56 6.10
CA LEU A 185 -7.28 3.40 5.80
C LEU A 185 -8.44 2.56 5.26
N GLN A 186 -8.15 1.68 4.31
CA GLN A 186 -9.13 0.73 3.77
C GLN A 186 -9.64 -0.24 4.84
N THR A 187 -8.77 -0.68 5.76
CA THR A 187 -9.15 -1.55 6.89
C THR A 187 -10.13 -0.84 7.83
N TYR A 188 -9.87 0.43 8.19
CA TYR A 188 -10.80 1.23 8.98
C TYR A 188 -12.10 1.49 8.24
N GLU A 189 -12.05 1.80 6.95
CA GLU A 189 -13.23 2.00 6.11
C GLU A 189 -14.12 0.76 6.09
N TRP A 190 -13.53 -0.43 5.86
CA TRP A 190 -14.25 -1.70 5.92
C TRP A 190 -14.93 -1.90 7.28
N ALA A 191 -14.20 -1.71 8.38
CA ALA A 191 -14.70 -1.95 9.73
C ALA A 191 -15.80 -0.95 10.13
N THR A 192 -15.77 0.28 9.57
CA THR A 192 -16.74 1.35 9.85
C THR A 192 -17.98 1.25 8.96
N SER A 193 -17.78 1.05 7.65
CA SER A 193 -18.87 1.09 6.66
C SER A 193 -19.55 -0.26 6.47
N HIS A 194 -18.85 -1.37 6.77
CA HIS A 194 -19.36 -2.74 6.64
C HIS A 194 -19.09 -3.59 7.90
N PRO A 195 -19.50 -3.11 9.12
CA PRO A 195 -19.11 -3.74 10.38
C PRO A 195 -19.58 -5.19 10.54
N ASP A 196 -20.68 -5.57 9.87
CA ASP A 196 -21.22 -6.94 9.95
C ASP A 196 -20.43 -7.91 9.05
N MET A 197 -19.69 -7.39 8.06
CA MET A 197 -18.84 -8.18 7.16
C MET A 197 -17.42 -8.38 7.70
N VAL A 198 -17.01 -7.73 8.78
CA VAL A 198 -15.64 -7.77 9.32
C VAL A 198 -15.64 -8.46 10.67
N ALA A 199 -15.02 -9.65 10.76
CA ALA A 199 -14.89 -10.35 12.04
C ALA A 199 -13.74 -9.79 12.88
N LYS A 200 -12.62 -9.39 12.23
CA LYS A 200 -11.43 -8.81 12.88
C LYS A 200 -10.81 -7.78 11.95
N ALA A 201 -10.19 -6.74 12.51
CA ALA A 201 -9.49 -5.70 11.75
C ALA A 201 -8.03 -5.58 12.22
N MET A 202 -7.09 -5.48 11.29
CA MET A 202 -5.66 -5.30 11.58
C MET A 202 -5.11 -4.14 10.75
N PRO A 203 -5.38 -2.89 11.14
CA PRO A 203 -4.73 -1.72 10.53
C PRO A 203 -3.26 -1.65 10.97
N VAL A 204 -2.36 -1.44 10.02
CA VAL A 204 -0.92 -1.36 10.26
C VAL A 204 -0.42 0.02 9.81
N ILE A 205 0.30 0.75 10.69
CA ILE A 205 0.89 2.06 10.37
C ILE A 205 -0.09 3.03 9.70
N GLY A 206 -1.27 3.22 10.27
CA GLY A 206 -2.29 4.13 9.75
C GLY A 206 -3.28 4.58 10.81
N ALA A 207 -4.06 5.60 10.52
CA ALA A 207 -5.07 6.20 11.38
C ALA A 207 -6.46 6.17 10.72
N ALA A 208 -7.52 6.37 11.49
CA ALA A 208 -8.91 6.32 10.99
C ALA A 208 -9.36 7.61 10.30
N GLU A 209 -8.54 8.66 10.30
CA GLU A 209 -8.75 9.90 9.53
C GLU A 209 -7.43 10.53 9.09
N ALA A 210 -7.47 11.31 8.03
CA ALA A 210 -6.37 12.19 7.62
C ALA A 210 -6.52 13.52 8.37
N ASP A 211 -5.54 13.86 9.21
CA ASP A 211 -5.50 15.17 9.86
C ASP A 211 -4.89 16.26 8.96
N ALA A 212 -4.92 17.50 9.42
CA ALA A 212 -4.40 18.64 8.67
C ALA A 212 -2.90 18.49 8.30
N GLN A 213 -2.09 17.85 9.16
CA GLN A 213 -0.68 17.62 8.89
C GLN A 213 -0.48 16.62 7.75
N LEU A 214 -1.21 15.52 7.75
CA LEU A 214 -1.16 14.53 6.67
C LEU A 214 -1.69 15.13 5.36
N ILE A 215 -2.80 15.87 5.40
CA ILE A 215 -3.36 16.57 4.22
C ILE A 215 -2.32 17.49 3.60
N ALA A 216 -1.61 18.28 4.42
CA ALA A 216 -0.54 19.18 3.95
C ALA A 216 0.65 18.42 3.35
N TRP A 217 1.09 17.32 3.97
CA TRP A 217 2.16 16.48 3.42
C TRP A 217 1.78 15.84 2.08
N LEU A 218 0.57 15.39 1.94
CA LEU A 218 0.06 14.83 0.68
C LEU A 218 0.05 15.90 -0.44
N ASP A 219 -0.20 17.17 -0.12
CA ASP A 219 -0.05 18.28 -1.07
C ASP A 219 1.42 18.48 -1.48
N VAL A 220 2.35 18.41 -0.53
CA VAL A 220 3.80 18.43 -0.81
C VAL A 220 4.22 17.27 -1.71
N TRP A 221 3.63 16.08 -1.55
CA TRP A 221 3.90 14.95 -2.45
C TRP A 221 3.45 15.24 -3.88
N ALA A 222 2.31 15.90 -4.06
CA ALA A 222 1.75 16.24 -5.38
C ALA A 222 2.51 17.37 -6.09
N ALA A 223 3.08 18.31 -5.34
CA ALA A 223 3.64 19.56 -5.86
C ALA A 223 4.64 19.37 -7.03
N PRO A 224 5.61 18.42 -7.01
CA PRO A 224 6.54 18.25 -8.13
C PRO A 224 5.87 17.90 -9.46
N ILE A 225 4.75 17.15 -9.41
CA ILE A 225 3.97 16.80 -10.62
C ILE A 225 3.27 18.04 -11.14
N LEU A 226 2.62 18.80 -10.26
CA LEU A 226 1.80 19.96 -10.62
C LEU A 226 2.60 21.10 -11.26
N VAL A 227 3.92 21.19 -10.95
CA VAL A 227 4.82 22.19 -11.55
C VAL A 227 5.61 21.66 -12.75
N ASP A 228 5.52 20.37 -13.08
CA ASP A 228 6.15 19.81 -14.26
C ASP A 228 5.41 20.29 -15.52
N PRO A 229 6.08 21.00 -16.47
CA PRO A 229 5.41 21.51 -17.66
C PRO A 229 4.79 20.41 -18.53
N ASN A 230 5.32 19.18 -18.49
CA ASN A 230 4.77 18.06 -19.23
C ASN A 230 3.48 17.50 -18.63
N TRP A 231 3.15 17.83 -17.38
CA TRP A 231 1.86 17.44 -16.80
C TRP A 231 0.68 18.06 -17.55
N ASN A 232 0.89 19.26 -18.14
CA ASN A 232 -0.06 19.92 -19.03
C ASN A 232 -1.51 19.91 -18.49
N LYS A 233 -1.68 20.24 -17.20
CA LYS A 233 -2.99 20.21 -16.51
C LYS A 233 -3.71 18.85 -16.59
N GLY A 234 -2.94 17.77 -16.59
CA GLY A 234 -3.44 16.39 -16.67
C GLY A 234 -3.66 15.83 -18.08
N ASP A 235 -3.55 16.67 -19.11
CA ASP A 235 -3.71 16.27 -20.51
C ASP A 235 -2.34 15.93 -21.15
N TYR A 236 -1.73 14.81 -20.76
CA TYR A 236 -0.44 14.36 -21.29
C TYR A 236 -0.50 12.99 -21.98
N TYR A 237 -1.63 12.30 -21.96
CA TYR A 237 -1.76 11.00 -22.62
C TYR A 237 -1.57 11.13 -24.13
N GLY A 238 -0.68 10.30 -24.68
CA GLY A 238 -0.24 10.42 -26.09
C GLY A 238 0.81 11.50 -26.35
N ARG A 239 1.36 12.14 -25.28
CA ARG A 239 2.42 13.14 -25.32
C ARG A 239 3.58 12.72 -24.42
N THR A 240 4.55 13.59 -24.20
CA THR A 240 5.62 13.39 -23.22
C THR A 240 5.04 13.42 -21.79
N PRO A 241 5.14 12.33 -21.02
CA PRO A 241 4.62 12.31 -19.65
C PRO A 241 5.50 13.13 -18.69
N PRO A 242 4.94 13.61 -17.55
CA PRO A 242 5.64 14.41 -16.54
C PRO A 242 6.54 13.53 -15.64
N ASN A 243 7.44 12.76 -16.24
CA ASN A 243 8.26 11.78 -15.53
C ASN A 243 9.24 12.43 -14.55
N ALA A 244 9.71 13.66 -14.82
CA ALA A 244 10.62 14.37 -13.93
C ALA A 244 9.90 14.75 -12.62
N GLY A 245 8.71 15.34 -12.73
CA GLY A 245 7.86 15.67 -11.57
C GLY A 245 7.43 14.44 -10.80
N LEU A 246 6.99 13.39 -11.50
CA LEU A 246 6.58 12.13 -10.88
C LEU A 246 7.74 11.45 -10.14
N ALA A 247 8.95 11.42 -10.72
CA ALA A 247 10.13 10.88 -10.06
C ALA A 247 10.46 11.64 -8.76
N LYS A 248 10.35 12.97 -8.77
CA LYS A 248 10.56 13.79 -7.58
C LYS A 248 9.46 13.59 -6.52
N ALA A 249 8.21 13.49 -6.92
CA ALA A 249 7.10 13.13 -6.04
C ALA A 249 7.38 11.80 -5.33
N LEU A 250 7.78 10.78 -6.07
CA LEU A 250 8.15 9.46 -5.53
C LEU A 250 9.40 9.49 -4.64
N THR A 251 10.35 10.41 -4.91
CA THR A 251 11.50 10.69 -4.04
C THR A 251 11.04 11.24 -2.69
N VAL A 252 10.11 12.20 -2.68
CA VAL A 252 9.54 12.79 -1.44
C VAL A 252 8.82 11.73 -0.63
N VAL A 253 7.94 10.93 -1.26
CA VAL A 253 7.26 9.78 -0.62
C VAL A 253 8.27 8.83 0.02
N THR A 254 9.33 8.46 -0.72
CA THR A 254 10.36 7.52 -0.23
C THR A 254 11.11 8.10 0.96
N LEU A 255 11.45 9.39 0.94
CA LEU A 255 12.13 10.05 2.04
C LEU A 255 11.27 10.08 3.31
N GLN A 256 10.01 10.50 3.20
CA GLN A 256 9.10 10.58 4.34
C GLN A 256 8.73 9.21 4.91
N ALA A 257 8.65 8.17 4.06
CA ALA A 257 8.42 6.80 4.52
C ALA A 257 9.59 6.20 5.32
N ASN A 258 10.75 6.87 5.36
CA ASN A 258 11.94 6.41 6.08
C ASN A 258 12.32 7.39 7.19
N HIS A 259 12.78 6.85 8.32
CA HIS A 259 13.25 7.65 9.45
C HIS A 259 14.73 8.07 9.30
N ALA A 260 15.11 9.16 9.96
CA ALA A 260 16.46 9.71 9.92
C ALA A 260 17.55 8.74 10.38
N GLU A 261 17.26 7.82 11.31
CA GLU A 261 18.20 6.80 11.76
C GLU A 261 18.69 5.91 10.59
N TRP A 262 17.77 5.47 9.73
CA TRP A 262 18.13 4.72 8.53
C TRP A 262 19.02 5.54 7.61
N ALA A 263 18.63 6.79 7.32
CA ALA A 263 19.37 7.62 6.39
C ALA A 263 20.79 7.89 6.91
N ASN A 264 20.94 8.21 8.21
CA ASN A 264 22.23 8.49 8.83
C ASN A 264 23.11 7.23 8.90
N ALA A 265 22.55 6.08 9.29
CA ALA A 265 23.30 4.83 9.38
C ALA A 265 23.73 4.32 8.00
N THR A 266 22.84 4.45 6.99
CA THR A 266 23.09 3.93 5.64
C THR A 266 24.04 4.81 4.85
N PHE A 267 23.86 6.14 4.89
CA PHE A 267 24.53 7.07 3.98
C PHE A 267 25.52 8.00 4.69
N GLY A 268 25.20 8.45 5.89
CA GLY A 268 25.98 9.50 6.57
C GLY A 268 26.10 10.74 5.66
N ARG A 269 27.31 11.27 5.55
CA ARG A 269 27.63 12.43 4.69
C ARG A 269 28.50 12.05 3.49
N ARG A 270 28.46 10.80 3.05
CA ARG A 270 29.28 10.33 1.92
C ARG A 270 28.89 11.03 0.62
N ALA A 271 29.90 11.37 -0.21
CA ALA A 271 29.70 11.81 -1.59
C ALA A 271 29.12 10.65 -2.43
N ALA A 272 28.31 10.98 -3.44
CA ALA A 272 27.79 9.99 -4.39
C ALA A 272 28.93 9.34 -5.21
N LYS A 273 29.96 10.10 -5.51
CA LYS A 273 31.19 9.63 -6.13
C LYS A 273 32.39 10.28 -5.41
N GLU A 274 33.41 9.50 -5.11
CA GLU A 274 34.59 9.98 -4.39
C GLU A 274 35.30 11.14 -5.11
N SER A 275 35.31 11.13 -6.45
CA SER A 275 35.91 12.19 -7.28
C SER A 275 35.10 13.50 -7.32
N GLU A 276 33.83 13.47 -6.89
CA GLU A 276 32.88 14.59 -7.00
C GLU A 276 32.46 15.08 -5.60
N ALA A 277 33.36 15.76 -4.90
CA ALA A 277 33.06 16.30 -3.56
C ALA A 277 31.89 17.31 -3.63
N PRO A 278 30.82 17.15 -2.81
CA PRO A 278 29.63 18.02 -2.84
C PRO A 278 29.94 19.51 -2.70
N ALA A 279 30.97 19.87 -1.98
CA ALA A 279 31.37 21.28 -1.78
C ALA A 279 32.00 21.94 -3.01
N LYS A 280 32.36 21.19 -4.06
CA LYS A 280 33.07 21.73 -5.25
C LYS A 280 32.15 22.21 -6.35
N ALA A 281 30.92 21.71 -6.46
CA ALA A 281 29.96 22.13 -7.45
C ALA A 281 28.52 21.79 -7.01
N LEU A 282 27.53 22.63 -7.43
CA LEU A 282 26.12 22.40 -7.14
C LEU A 282 25.58 21.08 -7.70
N ALA A 283 26.15 20.60 -8.79
CA ALA A 283 25.76 19.32 -9.41
C ALA A 283 26.26 18.09 -8.65
N ASN A 284 27.28 18.24 -7.79
CA ASN A 284 27.84 17.15 -7.02
C ASN A 284 26.90 16.77 -5.87
N LYS A 285 26.55 15.50 -5.79
CA LYS A 285 25.52 14.99 -4.86
C LYS A 285 26.14 14.23 -3.70
N PHE A 286 25.43 14.25 -2.56
CA PHE A 286 25.59 13.25 -1.52
C PHE A 286 24.98 11.92 -1.97
N GLN A 287 25.48 10.82 -1.43
CA GLN A 287 25.03 9.47 -1.78
C GLN A 287 23.52 9.29 -1.56
N VAL A 288 22.97 9.81 -0.47
CA VAL A 288 21.53 9.75 -0.18
C VAL A 288 20.70 10.40 -1.28
N GLN A 289 21.12 11.55 -1.81
CA GLN A 289 20.42 12.24 -2.90
C GLN A 289 20.39 11.36 -4.17
N SER A 290 21.55 10.80 -4.55
CA SER A 290 21.66 9.97 -5.74
C SER A 290 20.83 8.69 -5.63
N VAL A 291 20.81 8.03 -4.46
CA VAL A 291 20.03 6.81 -4.25
C VAL A 291 18.54 7.10 -4.30
N LEU A 292 18.07 8.17 -3.66
CA LEU A 292 16.66 8.55 -3.68
C LEU A 292 16.20 8.99 -5.08
N ASP A 293 17.02 9.74 -5.82
CA ASP A 293 16.72 10.13 -7.20
C ASP A 293 16.57 8.89 -8.10
N ASN A 294 17.54 7.97 -8.05
CA ASN A 294 17.49 6.73 -8.83
C ASN A 294 16.26 5.89 -8.51
N ALA A 295 15.89 5.80 -7.23
CA ALA A 295 14.69 5.08 -6.80
C ALA A 295 13.41 5.74 -7.34
N GLY A 296 13.32 7.06 -7.28
CA GLY A 296 12.20 7.82 -7.84
C GLY A 296 12.08 7.64 -9.36
N GLU A 297 13.19 7.75 -10.08
CA GLU A 297 13.24 7.56 -11.53
C GLU A 297 12.86 6.13 -11.97
N ALA A 298 13.33 5.12 -11.23
CA ALA A 298 12.97 3.73 -11.51
C ALA A 298 11.48 3.47 -11.34
N ARG A 299 10.88 4.01 -10.28
CA ARG A 299 9.44 3.86 -10.01
C ARG A 299 8.58 4.66 -10.98
N ALA A 300 8.99 5.86 -11.38
CA ALA A 300 8.25 6.68 -12.34
C ALA A 300 8.06 5.98 -13.71
N LYS A 301 8.94 5.03 -14.10
CA LYS A 301 8.82 4.28 -15.34
C LYS A 301 7.57 3.38 -15.42
N VAL A 302 7.05 2.95 -14.28
CA VAL A 302 5.88 2.08 -14.19
C VAL A 302 4.67 2.76 -13.57
N SER A 303 4.81 4.02 -13.18
CA SER A 303 3.79 4.80 -12.48
C SER A 303 3.14 5.84 -13.40
N ASP A 304 1.92 6.26 -13.06
CA ASP A 304 1.17 7.31 -13.76
C ASP A 304 0.96 8.53 -12.85
N ALA A 305 1.20 9.73 -13.39
CA ALA A 305 1.16 10.96 -12.60
C ALA A 305 -0.27 11.36 -12.19
N ASN A 306 -1.26 11.21 -13.07
CA ASN A 306 -2.64 11.49 -12.70
C ASN A 306 -3.15 10.48 -11.66
N HIS A 307 -2.83 9.19 -11.80
CA HIS A 307 -3.14 8.18 -10.78
C HIS A 307 -2.53 8.54 -9.42
N PHE A 308 -1.26 9.02 -9.41
CA PHE A 308 -0.64 9.52 -8.18
C PHE A 308 -1.46 10.64 -7.54
N LEU A 309 -1.88 11.66 -8.34
CA LEU A 309 -2.66 12.79 -7.84
C LEU A 309 -4.04 12.37 -7.32
N TYR A 310 -4.69 11.41 -7.98
CA TYR A 310 -5.97 10.87 -7.52
C TYR A 310 -5.82 10.05 -6.23
N LEU A 311 -4.73 9.28 -6.07
CA LEU A 311 -4.41 8.61 -4.80
C LEU A 311 -4.14 9.62 -3.69
N VAL A 312 -3.37 10.68 -3.98
CA VAL A 312 -3.17 11.79 -3.03
C VAL A 312 -4.53 12.34 -2.58
N LYS A 313 -5.42 12.66 -3.53
CA LYS A 313 -6.74 13.21 -3.22
C LYS A 313 -7.58 12.25 -2.40
N ALA A 314 -7.60 10.96 -2.73
CA ALA A 314 -8.35 9.94 -1.97
C ALA A 314 -7.87 9.84 -0.51
N ASN A 315 -6.55 9.92 -0.29
CA ASN A 315 -5.96 9.91 1.05
C ASN A 315 -6.23 11.23 1.81
N GLN A 316 -6.19 12.39 1.15
CA GLN A 316 -6.55 13.68 1.77
C GLN A 316 -8.01 13.73 2.24
N LEU A 317 -8.91 13.12 1.47
CA LEU A 317 -10.35 13.07 1.76
C LEU A 317 -10.71 12.02 2.82
N PHE A 318 -9.75 11.23 3.29
CA PHE A 318 -10.06 10.10 4.13
C PHE A 318 -10.51 10.50 5.54
N ALA A 319 -11.72 10.10 5.86
CA ALA A 319 -12.28 9.94 7.20
C ALA A 319 -13.13 8.67 7.16
N ALA A 320 -12.86 7.70 8.03
CA ALA A 320 -13.50 6.40 7.97
C ALA A 320 -15.02 6.51 8.03
N GLY A 321 -15.72 5.89 7.07
CA GLY A 321 -17.17 5.99 6.91
C GLY A 321 -17.68 7.38 6.54
N GLY A 322 -16.83 8.32 6.14
CA GLY A 322 -17.18 9.69 5.79
C GLY A 322 -17.75 10.51 6.96
N VAL A 323 -17.38 10.18 8.19
CA VAL A 323 -17.90 10.80 9.42
C VAL A 323 -16.75 11.24 10.33
N SER A 324 -17.06 11.89 11.47
CA SER A 324 -16.05 12.25 12.46
C SER A 324 -15.33 11.02 13.02
N LEU A 325 -14.09 11.18 13.50
CA LEU A 325 -13.33 10.11 14.14
C LEU A 325 -14.14 9.43 15.27
N ALA A 326 -14.84 10.22 16.09
CA ALA A 326 -15.65 9.70 17.20
C ALA A 326 -16.79 8.80 16.69
N ASP A 327 -17.50 9.21 15.64
CA ASP A 327 -18.56 8.41 15.04
C ASP A 327 -18.02 7.16 14.33
N ALA A 328 -16.89 7.30 13.63
CA ALA A 328 -16.25 6.20 12.93
C ALA A 328 -15.87 5.08 13.88
N VAL A 329 -15.13 5.40 14.95
CA VAL A 329 -14.68 4.40 15.92
C VAL A 329 -15.84 3.76 16.69
N GLY A 330 -16.93 4.50 16.92
CA GLY A 330 -18.16 3.98 17.52
C GLY A 330 -18.91 2.95 16.67
N ARG A 331 -18.68 2.92 15.36
CA ARG A 331 -19.26 1.93 14.43
C ARG A 331 -18.45 0.64 14.33
N ILE A 332 -17.18 0.65 14.72
CA ILE A 332 -16.28 -0.51 14.61
C ILE A 332 -16.63 -1.53 15.69
N LYS A 333 -17.25 -2.64 15.28
CA LYS A 333 -17.66 -3.74 16.16
C LYS A 333 -16.56 -4.81 16.30
N ALA A 334 -15.72 -4.94 15.29
CA ALA A 334 -14.69 -5.96 15.23
C ALA A 334 -13.58 -5.69 16.26
N PRO A 335 -12.99 -6.71 16.88
CA PRO A 335 -11.71 -6.59 17.57
C PRO A 335 -10.64 -6.02 16.64
N VAL A 336 -9.77 -5.14 17.17
CA VAL A 336 -8.73 -4.46 16.40
C VAL A 336 -7.34 -4.84 16.93
N LEU A 337 -6.48 -5.35 16.05
CA LEU A 337 -5.03 -5.44 16.29
C LEU A 337 -4.35 -4.27 15.59
N LEU A 338 -4.05 -3.21 16.35
CA LEU A 338 -3.37 -2.03 15.83
C LEU A 338 -1.86 -2.25 15.88
N ILE A 339 -1.21 -2.28 14.71
CA ILE A 339 0.24 -2.44 14.59
C ILE A 339 0.84 -1.10 14.19
N THR A 340 1.75 -0.58 15.01
CA THR A 340 2.27 0.80 14.90
C THR A 340 3.79 0.84 14.90
N GLN A 341 4.36 1.96 14.44
CA GLN A 341 5.80 2.21 14.47
C GLN A 341 6.05 3.60 15.10
N PRO A 342 6.74 3.66 16.25
CA PRO A 342 6.89 4.93 16.99
C PRO A 342 7.66 6.03 16.26
N LYS A 343 8.38 5.69 15.19
CA LYS A 343 9.19 6.63 14.37
C LYS A 343 8.53 6.89 13.01
N ASP A 344 7.22 6.62 12.87
CA ASP A 344 6.48 6.89 11.64
C ASP A 344 6.37 8.40 11.40
N LEU A 345 6.78 8.85 10.20
CA LEU A 345 6.73 10.25 9.77
C LEU A 345 5.56 10.53 8.80
N VAL A 346 4.82 9.49 8.40
CA VAL A 346 3.63 9.61 7.53
C VAL A 346 2.38 9.65 8.41
N PHE A 347 2.13 8.59 9.17
CA PHE A 347 1.11 8.56 10.21
C PHE A 347 1.81 8.71 11.56
N THR A 348 1.87 9.95 12.03
CA THR A 348 2.60 10.26 13.26
C THR A 348 2.03 9.52 14.48
N PRO A 349 2.85 9.26 15.51
CA PRO A 349 2.37 8.65 16.75
C PRO A 349 1.12 9.31 17.30
N ASP A 350 1.03 10.65 17.27
CA ASP A 350 -0.14 11.39 17.78
C ASP A 350 -1.42 11.09 17.00
N MET A 351 -1.35 10.92 15.66
CA MET A 351 -2.50 10.52 14.85
C MET A 351 -3.00 9.13 15.23
N ILE A 352 -2.05 8.22 15.40
CA ILE A 352 -2.33 6.82 15.72
C ILE A 352 -2.91 6.71 17.13
N GLU A 353 -2.35 7.41 18.11
CA GLU A 353 -2.84 7.42 19.49
C GLU A 353 -4.25 8.04 19.58
N ARG A 354 -4.56 9.11 18.86
CA ARG A 354 -5.94 9.63 18.79
C ARG A 354 -6.93 8.56 18.30
N THR A 355 -6.56 7.79 17.29
CA THR A 355 -7.38 6.68 16.79
C THR A 355 -7.52 5.57 17.83
N ALA A 356 -6.41 5.14 18.45
CA ALA A 356 -6.39 4.09 19.47
C ALA A 356 -7.22 4.47 20.69
N ASP A 357 -7.10 5.69 21.16
CA ASP A 357 -7.87 6.23 22.28
C ASP A 357 -9.36 6.34 21.96
N GLY A 358 -9.68 6.79 20.73
CA GLY A 358 -11.06 6.82 20.25
C GLY A 358 -11.69 5.42 20.28
N LEU A 359 -10.99 4.42 19.73
CA LEU A 359 -11.45 3.02 19.74
C LEU A 359 -11.67 2.50 21.16
N LYS A 360 -10.72 2.73 22.08
CA LYS A 360 -10.84 2.31 23.50
C LYS A 360 -12.01 3.01 24.20
N LYS A 361 -12.17 4.32 24.02
CA LYS A 361 -13.27 5.11 24.60
C LYS A 361 -14.63 4.70 24.04
N GLY A 362 -14.69 4.27 22.79
CA GLY A 362 -15.88 3.70 22.16
C GLY A 362 -16.23 2.27 22.63
N GLY A 363 -15.49 1.70 23.57
CA GLY A 363 -15.69 0.33 24.07
C GLY A 363 -15.11 -0.75 23.15
N GLY A 364 -14.31 -0.39 22.16
CA GLY A 364 -13.71 -1.32 21.24
C GLY A 364 -12.65 -2.23 21.89
N ASN A 365 -12.60 -3.49 21.46
CA ASN A 365 -11.55 -4.44 21.86
C ASN A 365 -10.29 -4.18 21.03
N VAL A 366 -9.34 -3.40 21.57
CA VAL A 366 -8.11 -2.99 20.89
C VAL A 366 -6.89 -3.60 21.57
N THR A 367 -6.11 -4.32 20.80
CA THR A 367 -4.73 -4.71 21.14
C THR A 367 -3.77 -3.88 20.30
N GLN A 368 -2.84 -3.15 20.91
CA GLN A 368 -1.83 -2.36 20.22
C GLN A 368 -0.46 -2.98 20.41
N ILE A 369 0.30 -3.10 19.32
CA ILE A 369 1.71 -3.54 19.34
C ILE A 369 2.58 -2.56 18.56
N PHE A 370 3.86 -2.51 18.93
CA PHE A 370 4.84 -1.57 18.38
C PHE A 370 5.94 -2.33 17.66
N LEU A 371 6.11 -2.04 16.36
CA LEU A 371 7.26 -2.54 15.60
C LEU A 371 8.53 -1.82 16.03
N GLN A 372 9.62 -2.58 16.06
CA GLN A 372 10.95 -2.05 16.26
C GLN A 372 11.66 -1.92 14.91
N GLY A 373 12.42 -0.85 14.72
CA GLY A 373 13.14 -0.65 13.46
C GLY A 373 13.69 0.77 13.33
N THR A 374 14.40 0.99 12.25
CA THR A 374 15.01 2.28 11.91
C THR A 374 14.42 2.90 10.66
N ARG A 375 13.47 2.20 10.01
CA ARG A 375 12.88 2.63 8.73
C ARG A 375 11.62 3.48 8.91
N GLY A 376 11.10 3.63 10.13
CA GLY A 376 9.90 4.39 10.39
C GLY A 376 8.67 3.76 9.70
N HIS A 377 7.93 4.53 8.91
CA HIS A 377 6.73 4.06 8.23
C HIS A 377 6.93 2.76 7.45
N LEU A 378 8.09 2.62 6.78
CA LEU A 378 8.37 1.44 5.96
C LEU A 378 8.47 0.14 6.77
N ASP A 379 8.74 0.19 8.09
CA ASP A 379 8.78 -1.01 8.94
C ASP A 379 7.44 -1.77 8.95
N GLY A 380 6.30 -1.10 8.79
CA GLY A 380 4.99 -1.74 8.66
C GLY A 380 4.81 -2.55 7.36
N VAL A 381 5.72 -2.41 6.42
CA VAL A 381 5.75 -3.21 5.19
C VAL A 381 6.81 -4.31 5.30
N ILE A 382 8.04 -3.96 5.69
CA ILE A 382 9.19 -4.88 5.58
C ILE A 382 9.55 -5.61 6.89
N SER A 383 9.06 -5.15 8.04
CA SER A 383 9.43 -5.69 9.36
C SER A 383 8.31 -6.49 10.05
N MET A 384 7.26 -6.85 9.33
CA MET A 384 6.05 -7.49 9.88
C MET A 384 6.28 -8.87 10.49
N LYS A 385 7.41 -9.54 10.19
CA LYS A 385 7.78 -10.80 10.86
C LYS A 385 7.85 -10.66 12.39
N GLN A 386 8.16 -9.47 12.90
CA GLN A 386 8.17 -9.18 14.34
C GLN A 386 6.77 -9.33 14.99
N ALA A 387 5.72 -9.12 14.24
CA ALA A 387 4.33 -9.20 14.71
C ALA A 387 3.72 -10.61 14.61
N GLU A 388 4.48 -11.61 14.12
CA GLU A 388 3.95 -12.95 13.80
C GLU A 388 3.19 -13.57 14.98
N GLY A 389 3.77 -13.58 16.19
CA GLY A 389 3.13 -14.15 17.37
C GLY A 389 1.83 -13.45 17.76
N ALA A 390 1.79 -12.10 17.66
CA ALA A 390 0.59 -11.33 17.97
C ALA A 390 -0.50 -11.55 16.90
N ILE A 391 -0.14 -11.65 15.62
CA ILE A 391 -1.09 -11.93 14.53
C ILE A 391 -1.71 -13.31 14.71
N ARG A 392 -0.91 -14.36 14.99
CA ARG A 392 -1.43 -15.71 15.27
C ARG A 392 -2.42 -15.70 16.44
N ALA A 393 -1.99 -15.18 17.57
CA ALA A 393 -2.82 -15.11 18.77
C ALA A 393 -4.12 -14.30 18.53
N PHE A 394 -4.08 -13.27 17.68
CA PHE A 394 -5.24 -12.49 17.32
C PHE A 394 -6.21 -13.27 16.41
N LEU A 395 -5.70 -14.04 15.47
CA LEU A 395 -6.53 -14.85 14.56
C LEU A 395 -7.19 -16.03 15.27
N GLU A 396 -6.56 -16.60 16.30
CA GLU A 396 -7.02 -17.78 17.04
C GLU A 396 -8.06 -17.46 18.15
N ARG A 397 -8.23 -16.22 18.54
CA ARG A 397 -9.29 -15.75 19.46
C ARG A 397 -10.63 -15.67 18.72
#